data_29b5b7b4516b374f6365a3ec3354bfa2
#
_entry.id   29b5b7b4516b374f6365a3ec3354bfa2
#
_cell.length_a   1.000
_cell.length_b   1.000
_cell.length_c   1.000
_cell.angle_alpha   90.00
_cell.angle_beta   90.00
_cell.angle_gamma   90.00
#
_symmetry.space_group_name_H-M   'P 1'
#
loop_
_entity.id
_entity.type
_entity.pdbx_description
1 polymer ?
#
loop_
_entity_poly.entity_id
_entity_poly.type
_entity_poly.pdbx_seq_one_letter_code
_entity_poly.pdbx_strand_id
1 'polypeptide(L)'
;MHISRLALDHYRSWDHCVLDFEPGINILQGSNGLGKTNIVEAVEVLSTGSSHRTSSSLPLVEKGHPSATVRANVEDAGEQRTYEITIAARGANRARVDGGKSQYMRDIVGLVPSVSFTPEDQRLVSGDPATRRNFLNQAASLLLPRYAQSLQQFTHVAKQRAALLKQLSDGSGIDPEYGRQAVLSGLEVWTGQFIALGVQLTKDRNNVIGLLREPFTRIYASLAGEEEQADLVHEPSFDEVLLFDEPAAEISRHFQRIYPGEVARGQNLIGPQRDDLTLRLNDMPAREFASNGEMWTMALALKMALYEVVSAQRDVKPIVILDDVFAQLDESRRGQILDFARRQDQVLITVAAASDIPQGKAHVIDVAALRAQSQETDGDIAAMAAMLAAGRGAQSQGIEAES
;
A
#
# COMPACT_ATOMS: atom_id res chain seq x y z
N MET A 1 -8.03 18.52 -4.21
CA MET A 1 -8.52 17.22 -4.77
C MET A 1 -9.30 16.47 -3.71
N HIS A 2 -10.43 15.83 -4.07
CA HIS A 2 -11.19 14.96 -3.16
C HIS A 2 -11.93 13.85 -3.92
N ILE A 3 -12.19 12.74 -3.25
CA ILE A 3 -13.10 11.70 -3.76
C ILE A 3 -14.53 12.15 -3.43
N SER A 4 -15.39 12.26 -4.44
CA SER A 4 -16.81 12.57 -4.26
C SER A 4 -17.68 11.33 -4.11
N ARG A 5 -17.30 10.21 -4.77
CA ARG A 5 -17.99 8.91 -4.68
C ARG A 5 -17.01 7.75 -4.70
N LEU A 6 -17.25 6.75 -3.86
CA LEU A 6 -16.53 5.48 -3.86
C LEU A 6 -17.53 4.33 -4.05
N ALA A 7 -17.19 3.38 -4.95
CA ALA A 7 -17.93 2.14 -5.14
C ALA A 7 -16.98 0.96 -5.00
N LEU A 8 -17.44 -0.06 -4.28
CA LEU A 8 -16.73 -1.31 -4.02
C LEU A 8 -17.58 -2.48 -4.49
N ASP A 9 -17.00 -3.41 -5.25
CA ASP A 9 -17.64 -4.65 -5.64
C ASP A 9 -16.72 -5.80 -5.24
N HIS A 10 -17.22 -6.77 -4.46
CA HIS A 10 -16.52 -7.94 -3.94
C HIS A 10 -15.20 -7.63 -3.26
N TYR A 11 -15.14 -6.49 -2.54
CA TYR A 11 -13.94 -6.03 -1.87
C TYR A 11 -13.98 -6.34 -0.37
N ARG A 12 -13.09 -7.21 0.10
CA ARG A 12 -13.00 -7.63 1.51
C ARG A 12 -14.31 -8.25 2.00
N SER A 13 -15.05 -7.52 2.85
CA SER A 13 -16.36 -7.91 3.42
C SER A 13 -17.53 -7.23 2.72
N TRP A 14 -17.30 -6.50 1.65
CA TRP A 14 -18.31 -5.80 0.89
C TRP A 14 -18.58 -6.54 -0.42
N ASP A 15 -19.75 -7.12 -0.56
CA ASP A 15 -20.25 -7.63 -1.83
C ASP A 15 -20.48 -6.45 -2.78
N HIS A 16 -21.30 -5.49 -2.35
CA HIS A 16 -21.50 -4.20 -3.02
C HIS A 16 -21.55 -3.06 -2.01
N CYS A 17 -20.95 -1.92 -2.32
CA CYS A 17 -21.01 -0.73 -1.49
C CYS A 17 -20.84 0.51 -2.35
N VAL A 18 -21.76 1.48 -2.23
CA VAL A 18 -21.61 2.81 -2.86
C VAL A 18 -21.84 3.86 -1.78
N LEU A 19 -20.92 4.81 -1.68
CA LEU A 19 -21.04 5.91 -0.74
C LEU A 19 -20.49 7.21 -1.33
N ASP A 20 -21.08 8.32 -0.92
CA ASP A 20 -20.66 9.67 -1.30
C ASP A 20 -19.89 10.31 -0.16
N PHE A 21 -18.85 11.07 -0.52
CA PHE A 21 -18.06 11.87 0.39
C PHE A 21 -18.20 13.36 0.07
N GLU A 22 -17.97 14.18 1.08
CA GLU A 22 -17.89 15.63 0.95
C GLU A 22 -16.44 16.12 1.07
N PRO A 23 -16.12 17.34 0.57
CA PRO A 23 -14.87 18.01 0.92
C PRO A 23 -14.76 18.21 2.44
N GLY A 24 -13.54 18.17 2.98
CA GLY A 24 -13.29 18.28 4.40
C GLY A 24 -13.39 16.96 5.15
N ILE A 25 -13.93 16.96 6.36
CA ILE A 25 -13.92 15.79 7.24
C ILE A 25 -15.15 14.91 6.98
N ASN A 26 -14.90 13.64 6.65
CA ASN A 26 -15.90 12.58 6.53
C ASN A 26 -15.67 11.53 7.60
N ILE A 27 -16.70 11.16 8.34
CA ILE A 27 -16.62 10.23 9.47
C ILE A 27 -17.44 8.99 9.17
N LEU A 28 -16.77 7.86 9.03
CA LEU A 28 -17.37 6.55 8.90
C LEU A 28 -17.63 6.00 10.31
N GLN A 29 -18.86 6.09 10.77
CA GLN A 29 -19.27 5.66 12.11
C GLN A 29 -19.93 4.27 12.07
N GLY A 30 -19.62 3.44 13.06
CA GLY A 30 -20.30 2.14 13.25
C GLY A 30 -19.48 1.21 14.12
N SER A 31 -20.11 0.15 14.65
CA SER A 31 -19.45 -0.85 15.49
C SER A 31 -18.29 -1.55 14.76
N ASN A 32 -17.41 -2.17 15.53
CA ASN A 32 -16.30 -2.93 14.96
C ASN A 32 -16.82 -4.12 14.14
N GLY A 33 -16.10 -4.44 13.05
CA GLY A 33 -16.47 -5.53 12.14
C GLY A 33 -17.45 -5.15 11.03
N LEU A 34 -18.01 -3.93 10.99
CA LEU A 34 -18.92 -3.48 9.92
C LEU A 34 -18.20 -3.18 8.59
N GLY A 35 -16.89 -3.14 8.56
CA GLY A 35 -16.13 -2.92 7.32
C GLY A 35 -15.68 -1.48 7.08
N LYS A 36 -15.68 -0.60 8.10
CA LYS A 36 -15.17 0.79 8.02
C LYS A 36 -13.74 0.84 7.48
N THR A 37 -12.83 0.10 8.13
CA THR A 37 -11.43 -0.04 7.71
C THR A 37 -11.32 -0.53 6.25
N ASN A 38 -12.19 -1.42 5.80
CA ASN A 38 -12.15 -1.91 4.42
C ASN A 38 -12.47 -0.81 3.40
N ILE A 39 -13.37 0.12 3.74
CA ILE A 39 -13.70 1.28 2.89
C ILE A 39 -12.47 2.19 2.73
N VAL A 40 -11.84 2.58 3.84
CA VAL A 40 -10.67 3.47 3.78
C VAL A 40 -9.42 2.76 3.21
N GLU A 41 -9.26 1.46 3.45
CA GLU A 41 -8.23 0.62 2.82
C GLU A 41 -8.37 0.59 1.30
N ALA A 42 -9.59 0.58 0.77
CA ALA A 42 -9.82 0.65 -0.69
C ALA A 42 -9.26 1.95 -1.29
N VAL A 43 -9.38 3.08 -0.59
CA VAL A 43 -8.78 4.35 -0.99
C VAL A 43 -7.24 4.28 -0.93
N GLU A 44 -6.66 3.68 0.10
CA GLU A 44 -5.22 3.45 0.19
C GLU A 44 -4.70 2.59 -0.97
N VAL A 45 -5.41 1.49 -1.30
CA VAL A 45 -5.02 0.59 -2.39
C VAL A 45 -5.14 1.28 -3.75
N LEU A 46 -6.15 2.11 -3.97
CA LEU A 46 -6.27 2.94 -5.17
C LEU A 46 -5.09 3.92 -5.29
N SER A 47 -4.64 4.49 -4.19
CA SER A 47 -3.56 5.46 -4.10
C SER A 47 -2.18 4.86 -4.33
N THR A 48 -1.86 3.78 -3.60
CA THR A 48 -0.49 3.24 -3.48
C THR A 48 -0.29 1.92 -4.22
N GLY A 49 -1.36 1.30 -4.71
CA GLY A 49 -1.34 -0.03 -5.32
C GLY A 49 -1.13 -1.17 -4.31
N SER A 50 -1.12 -0.88 -3.01
CA SER A 50 -0.86 -1.84 -1.95
C SER A 50 -1.66 -1.51 -0.68
N SER A 51 -1.83 -2.48 0.20
CA SER A 51 -2.44 -2.31 1.52
C SER A 51 -1.37 -2.39 2.61
N HIS A 52 -1.53 -1.60 3.69
CA HIS A 52 -0.69 -1.75 4.88
C HIS A 52 -0.97 -3.07 5.63
N ARG A 53 -2.17 -3.66 5.45
CA ARG A 53 -2.62 -4.87 6.15
C ARG A 53 -2.21 -6.17 5.49
N THR A 54 -1.90 -6.16 4.19
CA THR A 54 -1.55 -7.37 3.42
C THR A 54 -0.58 -7.09 2.29
N SER A 55 0.35 -8.00 2.09
CA SER A 55 1.28 -7.97 0.95
C SER A 55 0.76 -8.70 -0.29
N SER A 56 -0.44 -9.32 -0.21
CA SER A 56 -1.05 -10.12 -1.27
C SER A 56 -2.40 -9.53 -1.69
N SER A 57 -2.72 -9.63 -2.98
CA SER A 57 -4.03 -9.21 -3.51
C SER A 57 -5.19 -10.12 -3.08
N LEU A 58 -4.93 -11.40 -2.84
CA LEU A 58 -5.98 -12.39 -2.54
C LEU A 58 -6.86 -12.00 -1.34
N PRO A 59 -6.33 -11.53 -0.20
CA PRO A 59 -7.18 -11.10 0.92
C PRO A 59 -8.02 -9.85 0.66
N LEU A 60 -7.74 -9.09 -0.40
CA LEU A 60 -8.53 -7.91 -0.80
C LEU A 60 -9.79 -8.30 -1.57
N VAL A 61 -9.81 -9.51 -2.15
CA VAL A 61 -10.95 -10.05 -2.88
C VAL A 61 -11.85 -10.80 -1.92
N GLU A 62 -13.16 -10.61 -2.02
CA GLU A 62 -14.15 -11.35 -1.28
C GLU A 62 -14.03 -12.85 -1.53
N LYS A 63 -14.22 -13.66 -0.47
CA LYS A 63 -14.07 -15.10 -0.55
C LYS A 63 -15.06 -15.72 -1.55
N GLY A 64 -14.52 -16.43 -2.54
CA GLY A 64 -15.32 -17.10 -3.57
C GLY A 64 -15.40 -16.33 -4.89
N HIS A 65 -14.93 -15.09 -4.93
CA HIS A 65 -14.95 -14.26 -6.15
C HIS A 65 -13.60 -14.24 -6.86
N PRO A 66 -13.59 -14.08 -8.21
CA PRO A 66 -12.36 -14.04 -9.01
C PRO A 66 -11.61 -12.71 -8.91
N SER A 67 -12.32 -11.64 -8.58
CA SER A 67 -11.77 -10.29 -8.49
C SER A 67 -12.63 -9.39 -7.62
N ALA A 68 -12.03 -8.29 -7.16
CA ALA A 68 -12.71 -7.16 -6.54
C ALA A 68 -12.53 -5.93 -7.42
N THR A 69 -13.49 -4.99 -7.39
CA THR A 69 -13.39 -3.71 -8.07
C THR A 69 -13.54 -2.57 -7.06
N VAL A 70 -12.65 -1.58 -7.17
CA VAL A 70 -12.75 -0.30 -6.48
C VAL A 70 -12.84 0.79 -7.52
N ARG A 71 -13.90 1.61 -7.45
CA ARG A 71 -14.10 2.76 -8.34
C ARG A 71 -14.27 4.03 -7.52
N ALA A 72 -13.56 5.08 -7.88
CA ALA A 72 -13.65 6.38 -7.24
C ALA A 72 -13.88 7.49 -8.27
N ASN A 73 -14.87 8.34 -8.00
CA ASN A 73 -15.00 9.63 -8.69
C ASN A 73 -14.20 10.65 -7.89
N VAL A 74 -13.27 11.31 -8.55
CA VAL A 74 -12.34 12.28 -7.96
C VAL A 74 -12.57 13.63 -8.60
N GLU A 75 -12.73 14.65 -7.78
CA GLU A 75 -12.84 16.04 -8.20
C GLU A 75 -11.55 16.79 -7.85
N ASP A 76 -10.98 17.46 -8.86
CA ASP A 76 -9.78 18.26 -8.70
C ASP A 76 -9.85 19.49 -9.62
N ALA A 77 -9.65 20.68 -9.07
CA ALA A 77 -9.68 21.97 -9.80
C ALA A 77 -10.93 22.17 -10.70
N GLY A 78 -12.07 21.56 -10.35
CA GLY A 78 -13.33 21.64 -11.11
C GLY A 78 -13.47 20.58 -12.20
N GLU A 79 -12.49 19.72 -12.40
CA GLU A 79 -12.59 18.53 -13.26
C GLU A 79 -12.97 17.31 -12.43
N GLN A 80 -13.84 16.46 -12.96
CA GLN A 80 -14.19 15.16 -12.37
C GLN A 80 -13.58 14.05 -13.23
N ARG A 81 -12.89 13.10 -12.58
CA ARG A 81 -12.36 11.90 -13.20
C ARG A 81 -12.78 10.65 -12.44
N THR A 82 -12.95 9.56 -13.17
CA THR A 82 -13.25 8.25 -12.59
C THR A 82 -12.01 7.37 -12.66
N TYR A 83 -11.58 6.88 -11.51
CA TYR A 83 -10.51 5.89 -11.37
C TYR A 83 -11.10 4.56 -10.96
N GLU A 84 -10.76 3.50 -11.69
CA GLU A 84 -11.21 2.13 -11.41
C GLU A 84 -10.00 1.21 -11.33
N ILE A 85 -9.94 0.39 -10.28
CA ILE A 85 -8.99 -0.72 -10.19
C ILE A 85 -9.75 -2.03 -10.05
N THR A 86 -9.28 -3.05 -10.77
CA THR A 86 -9.74 -4.43 -10.66
C THR A 86 -8.61 -5.25 -10.06
N ILE A 87 -8.83 -5.78 -8.87
CA ILE A 87 -7.89 -6.58 -8.10
C ILE A 87 -8.23 -8.04 -8.36
N ALA A 88 -7.34 -8.77 -9.01
CA ALA A 88 -7.53 -10.16 -9.35
C ALA A 88 -7.08 -11.08 -8.19
N ALA A 89 -7.88 -12.09 -7.85
CA ALA A 89 -7.47 -13.16 -6.94
C ALA A 89 -6.26 -13.93 -7.49
N ARG A 90 -6.15 -14.03 -8.82
CA ARG A 90 -5.03 -14.62 -9.56
C ARG A 90 -4.74 -13.80 -10.80
N GLY A 91 -3.46 -13.50 -11.04
CA GLY A 91 -3.03 -12.74 -12.21
C GLY A 91 -2.69 -11.30 -11.90
N ALA A 92 -2.76 -10.43 -12.92
CA ALA A 92 -2.34 -9.04 -12.80
C ALA A 92 -3.53 -8.13 -12.50
N ASN A 93 -3.36 -7.23 -11.54
CA ASN A 93 -4.32 -6.18 -11.25
C ASN A 93 -4.38 -5.17 -12.41
N ARG A 94 -5.57 -4.70 -12.72
CA ARG A 94 -5.86 -3.80 -13.83
C ARG A 94 -6.45 -2.48 -13.33
N ALA A 95 -6.37 -1.47 -14.18
CA ALA A 95 -6.95 -0.17 -13.92
C ALA A 95 -7.55 0.46 -15.17
N ARG A 96 -8.46 1.40 -14.97
CA ARG A 96 -9.01 2.28 -16.00
C ARG A 96 -9.15 3.69 -15.45
N VAL A 97 -9.02 4.67 -16.32
CA VAL A 97 -9.31 6.08 -16.04
C VAL A 97 -10.38 6.51 -17.03
N ASP A 98 -11.46 7.13 -16.55
CA ASP A 98 -12.60 7.64 -17.33
C ASP A 98 -13.21 6.59 -18.27
N GLY A 99 -13.28 5.32 -17.84
CA GLY A 99 -13.77 4.22 -18.67
C GLY A 99 -12.90 3.86 -19.89
N GLY A 100 -11.69 4.42 -19.96
CA GLY A 100 -10.76 4.22 -21.05
C GLY A 100 -10.17 2.82 -21.14
N LYS A 101 -9.09 2.67 -21.90
CA LYS A 101 -8.40 1.38 -22.09
C LYS A 101 -7.90 0.80 -20.78
N SER A 102 -8.02 -0.53 -20.64
CA SER A 102 -7.45 -1.26 -19.50
C SER A 102 -5.91 -1.18 -19.52
N GLN A 103 -5.35 -0.77 -18.40
CA GLN A 103 -3.91 -0.66 -18.18
C GLN A 103 -3.54 -1.43 -16.90
N TYR A 104 -2.26 -1.51 -16.55
CA TYR A 104 -1.87 -2.10 -15.29
C TYR A 104 -2.16 -1.14 -14.12
N MET A 105 -2.54 -1.68 -12.96
CA MET A 105 -2.80 -0.87 -11.77
C MET A 105 -1.62 0.03 -11.39
N ARG A 106 -0.38 -0.45 -11.57
CA ARG A 106 0.85 0.33 -11.32
C ARG A 106 0.96 1.63 -12.15
N ASP A 107 0.25 1.71 -13.28
CA ASP A 107 0.32 2.86 -14.18
C ASP A 107 -0.52 4.05 -13.68
N ILE A 108 -1.44 3.80 -12.72
CA ILE A 108 -2.27 4.84 -12.09
C ILE A 108 -1.89 5.12 -10.62
N VAL A 109 -0.96 4.35 -10.05
CA VAL A 109 -0.48 4.55 -8.67
C VAL A 109 0.01 5.98 -8.48
N GLY A 110 -0.46 6.61 -7.41
CA GLY A 110 -0.13 7.99 -7.05
C GLY A 110 -0.93 9.06 -7.80
N LEU A 111 -1.84 8.72 -8.74
CA LEU A 111 -2.72 9.72 -9.37
C LEU A 111 -3.76 10.28 -8.39
N VAL A 112 -4.17 9.49 -7.40
CA VAL A 112 -5.04 9.88 -6.30
C VAL A 112 -4.27 9.66 -5.00
N PRO A 113 -3.34 10.56 -4.60
CA PRO A 113 -2.49 10.32 -3.45
C PRO A 113 -3.30 10.33 -2.14
N SER A 114 -2.96 9.40 -1.24
CA SER A 114 -3.46 9.37 0.13
C SER A 114 -2.36 9.05 1.12
N VAL A 115 -2.52 9.49 2.37
CA VAL A 115 -1.67 9.13 3.50
C VAL A 115 -2.55 8.63 4.62
N SER A 116 -2.34 7.37 5.00
CA SER A 116 -3.11 6.69 6.05
C SER A 116 -2.36 6.75 7.38
N PHE A 117 -3.10 7.01 8.45
CA PHE A 117 -2.67 6.92 9.84
C PHE A 117 -3.47 5.81 10.50
N THR A 118 -2.78 4.85 11.08
CA THR A 118 -3.38 3.64 11.67
C THR A 118 -2.75 3.32 13.03
N PRO A 119 -3.41 2.54 13.89
CA PRO A 119 -2.82 2.08 15.14
C PRO A 119 -1.52 1.29 14.97
N GLU A 120 -1.37 0.62 13.84
CA GLU A 120 -0.19 -0.18 13.51
C GLU A 120 1.02 0.68 13.11
N ASP A 121 0.88 1.98 12.89
CA ASP A 121 1.98 2.85 12.45
C ASP A 121 3.14 2.90 13.46
N GLN A 122 2.90 2.67 14.74
CA GLN A 122 3.96 2.50 15.74
C GLN A 122 4.96 1.40 15.34
N ARG A 123 4.54 0.41 14.55
CA ARG A 123 5.42 -0.63 13.99
C ARG A 123 6.43 -0.11 12.98
N LEU A 124 6.28 1.12 12.48
CA LEU A 124 7.32 1.77 11.68
C LEU A 124 8.59 1.98 12.51
N VAL A 125 8.45 2.17 13.82
CA VAL A 125 9.56 2.31 14.76
C VAL A 125 9.93 0.96 15.39
N SER A 126 8.97 0.28 16.02
CA SER A 126 9.20 -0.94 16.81
C SER A 126 9.20 -2.24 16.03
N GLY A 127 8.61 -2.25 14.83
CA GLY A 127 8.36 -3.46 14.05
C GLY A 127 9.56 -3.94 13.23
N ASP A 128 9.27 -4.95 12.39
CA ASP A 128 10.26 -5.58 11.53
C ASP A 128 10.63 -4.71 10.32
N PRO A 129 11.82 -4.92 9.73
CA PRO A 129 12.25 -4.23 8.51
C PRO A 129 11.24 -4.32 7.35
N ALA A 130 10.44 -5.39 7.29
CA ALA A 130 9.41 -5.55 6.26
C ALA A 130 8.35 -4.45 6.31
N THR A 131 7.93 -4.01 7.51
CA THR A 131 6.98 -2.90 7.70
C THR A 131 7.56 -1.59 7.16
N ARG A 132 8.82 -1.29 7.48
CA ARG A 132 9.51 -0.07 7.01
C ARG A 132 9.75 -0.09 5.50
N ARG A 133 10.12 -1.24 4.93
CA ARG A 133 10.20 -1.38 3.47
C ARG A 133 8.86 -1.18 2.77
N ASN A 134 7.77 -1.66 3.36
CA ASN A 134 6.43 -1.41 2.81
C ASN A 134 6.10 0.08 2.80
N PHE A 135 6.35 0.77 3.90
CA PHE A 135 6.22 2.23 3.97
C PHE A 135 7.07 2.95 2.91
N LEU A 136 8.36 2.59 2.78
CA LEU A 136 9.25 3.17 1.76
C LEU A 136 8.74 2.90 0.33
N ASN A 137 8.20 1.72 0.07
CA ASN A 137 7.64 1.38 -1.23
C ASN A 137 6.39 2.22 -1.54
N GLN A 138 5.51 2.42 -0.55
CA GLN A 138 4.34 3.29 -0.69
C GLN A 138 4.76 4.74 -0.91
N ALA A 139 5.65 5.27 -0.07
CA ALA A 139 6.18 6.63 -0.18
C ALA A 139 6.84 6.87 -1.55
N ALA A 140 7.72 5.96 -1.97
CA ALA A 140 8.39 6.07 -3.26
C ALA A 140 7.41 5.95 -4.45
N SER A 141 6.37 5.15 -4.33
CA SER A 141 5.32 5.05 -5.35
C SER A 141 4.49 6.32 -5.49
N LEU A 142 4.31 7.07 -4.39
CA LEU A 142 3.64 8.36 -4.40
C LEU A 142 4.54 9.48 -4.97
N LEU A 143 5.85 9.42 -4.72
CA LEU A 143 6.80 10.50 -5.02
C LEU A 143 7.50 10.34 -6.37
N LEU A 144 7.83 9.10 -6.77
CA LEU A 144 8.68 8.83 -7.91
C LEU A 144 7.90 8.15 -9.04
N PRO A 145 7.81 8.78 -10.23
CA PRO A 145 7.23 8.14 -11.40
C PRO A 145 7.93 6.81 -11.71
N ARG A 146 7.15 5.78 -12.06
CA ARG A 146 7.64 4.43 -12.41
C ARG A 146 8.24 3.60 -11.29
N TYR A 147 8.34 4.10 -10.04
CA TYR A 147 8.88 3.29 -8.95
C TYR A 147 8.11 1.96 -8.76
N ALA A 148 6.78 2.00 -8.78
CA ALA A 148 5.95 0.80 -8.70
C ALA A 148 6.25 -0.22 -9.81
N GLN A 149 6.57 0.24 -11.02
CA GLN A 149 6.99 -0.60 -12.14
C GLN A 149 8.37 -1.23 -11.86
N SER A 150 9.36 -0.44 -11.46
CA SER A 150 10.71 -0.91 -11.13
C SER A 150 10.69 -1.91 -9.99
N LEU A 151 9.89 -1.68 -8.95
CA LEU A 151 9.71 -2.60 -7.83
C LEU A 151 9.11 -3.94 -8.27
N GLN A 152 8.10 -3.91 -9.17
CA GLN A 152 7.52 -5.15 -9.71
C GLN A 152 8.52 -5.93 -10.55
N GLN A 153 9.30 -5.26 -11.41
CA GLN A 153 10.34 -5.89 -12.22
C GLN A 153 11.42 -6.51 -11.34
N PHE A 154 11.92 -5.76 -10.34
CA PHE A 154 12.88 -6.29 -9.38
C PHE A 154 12.34 -7.51 -8.63
N THR A 155 11.10 -7.45 -8.16
CA THR A 155 10.47 -8.57 -7.43
C THR A 155 10.38 -9.82 -8.30
N HIS A 156 10.07 -9.66 -9.60
CA HIS A 156 10.06 -10.76 -10.55
C HIS A 156 11.46 -11.37 -10.72
N VAL A 157 12.46 -10.53 -11.01
CA VAL A 157 13.87 -10.96 -11.18
C VAL A 157 14.39 -11.64 -9.92
N ALA A 158 14.10 -11.09 -8.74
CA ALA A 158 14.51 -11.67 -7.45
C ALA A 158 13.92 -13.07 -7.22
N LYS A 159 12.65 -13.29 -7.63
CA LYS A 159 12.01 -14.62 -7.56
C LYS A 159 12.64 -15.61 -8.53
N GLN A 160 12.91 -15.22 -9.78
CA GLN A 160 13.56 -16.09 -10.77
C GLN A 160 14.97 -16.49 -10.30
N ARG A 161 15.75 -15.51 -9.84
CA ARG A 161 17.09 -15.75 -9.31
C ARG A 161 17.06 -16.71 -8.10
N ALA A 162 16.14 -16.50 -7.15
CA ALA A 162 15.98 -17.36 -5.99
C ALA A 162 15.57 -18.79 -6.37
N ALA A 163 14.73 -18.96 -7.40
CA ALA A 163 14.35 -20.28 -7.89
C ALA A 163 15.56 -21.07 -8.44
N LEU A 164 16.44 -20.40 -9.20
CA LEU A 164 17.67 -21.02 -9.69
C LEU A 164 18.65 -21.37 -8.56
N LEU A 165 18.81 -20.46 -7.57
CA LEU A 165 19.62 -20.76 -6.38
C LEU A 165 19.09 -21.98 -5.62
N LYS A 166 17.77 -22.09 -5.50
CA LYS A 166 17.13 -23.25 -4.86
C LYS A 166 17.39 -24.53 -5.64
N GLN A 167 17.28 -24.52 -6.97
CA GLN A 167 17.63 -25.67 -7.81
C GLN A 167 19.08 -26.10 -7.61
N LEU A 168 20.02 -25.16 -7.53
CA LEU A 168 21.45 -25.45 -7.26
C LEU A 168 21.66 -26.02 -5.86
N SER A 169 20.91 -25.59 -4.87
CA SER A 169 20.97 -26.07 -3.48
C SER A 169 20.43 -27.50 -3.34
N ASP A 170 19.26 -27.75 -3.91
CA ASP A 170 18.50 -28.99 -3.71
C ASP A 170 18.88 -30.05 -4.75
N GLY A 171 19.56 -29.69 -5.85
CA GLY A 171 19.79 -30.55 -7.01
C GLY A 171 18.49 -30.94 -7.75
N SER A 172 17.36 -30.38 -7.39
CA SER A 172 16.04 -30.74 -7.96
C SER A 172 15.87 -30.22 -9.38
N GLY A 173 15.43 -31.06 -10.30
CA GLY A 173 15.13 -30.67 -11.68
C GLY A 173 16.36 -30.32 -12.53
N ILE A 174 17.55 -30.69 -12.09
CA ILE A 174 18.80 -30.50 -12.85
C ILE A 174 19.12 -31.78 -13.61
N ASP A 175 19.17 -31.67 -14.95
CA ASP A 175 19.69 -32.73 -15.80
C ASP A 175 21.15 -33.02 -15.42
N PRO A 176 21.57 -34.31 -15.20
CA PRO A 176 22.92 -34.64 -14.72
C PRO A 176 24.04 -34.20 -15.64
N GLU A 177 23.79 -34.08 -16.95
CA GLU A 177 24.84 -33.88 -17.94
C GLU A 177 24.97 -32.43 -18.41
N TYR A 178 23.86 -31.73 -18.60
CA TYR A 178 23.85 -30.34 -19.12
C TYR A 178 23.10 -29.34 -18.22
N GLY A 179 22.29 -29.82 -17.28
CA GLY A 179 21.35 -28.99 -16.53
C GLY A 179 22.05 -27.98 -15.59
N ARG A 180 23.17 -28.41 -14.94
CA ARG A 180 23.89 -27.50 -14.02
C ARG A 180 24.49 -26.30 -14.73
N GLN A 181 25.06 -26.49 -15.91
CA GLN A 181 25.63 -25.38 -16.70
C GLN A 181 24.56 -24.43 -17.18
N ALA A 182 23.40 -24.95 -17.60
CA ALA A 182 22.25 -24.11 -18.00
C ALA A 182 21.72 -23.28 -16.84
N VAL A 183 21.60 -23.87 -15.64
CA VAL A 183 21.17 -23.14 -14.42
C VAL A 183 22.19 -22.05 -14.05
N LEU A 184 23.48 -22.30 -14.13
CA LEU A 184 24.53 -21.32 -13.86
C LEU A 184 24.49 -20.16 -14.85
N SER A 185 24.38 -20.43 -16.15
CA SER A 185 24.24 -19.39 -17.18
C SER A 185 22.98 -18.54 -16.97
N GLY A 186 21.85 -19.18 -16.64
CA GLY A 186 20.62 -18.47 -16.28
C GLY A 186 20.79 -17.61 -15.03
N LEU A 187 21.46 -18.12 -14.00
CA LEU A 187 21.73 -17.37 -12.76
C LEU A 187 22.59 -16.12 -13.01
N GLU A 188 23.57 -16.20 -13.91
CA GLU A 188 24.40 -15.06 -14.28
C GLU A 188 23.57 -13.94 -14.94
N VAL A 189 22.71 -14.30 -15.90
CA VAL A 189 21.81 -13.33 -16.57
C VAL A 189 20.86 -12.67 -15.57
N TRP A 190 20.22 -13.45 -14.69
CA TRP A 190 19.33 -12.90 -13.68
C TRP A 190 20.08 -12.09 -12.62
N THR A 191 21.33 -12.42 -12.30
CA THR A 191 22.16 -11.64 -11.38
C THR A 191 22.47 -10.26 -11.96
N GLY A 192 22.82 -10.16 -13.25
CA GLY A 192 23.01 -8.87 -13.91
C GLY A 192 21.78 -7.96 -13.85
N GLN A 193 20.59 -8.52 -14.16
CA GLN A 193 19.34 -7.78 -14.05
C GLN A 193 19.00 -7.41 -12.60
N PHE A 194 19.25 -8.31 -11.65
CA PHE A 194 19.05 -8.09 -10.22
C PHE A 194 19.91 -6.94 -9.71
N ILE A 195 21.17 -6.86 -10.12
CA ILE A 195 22.06 -5.73 -9.77
C ILE A 195 21.53 -4.43 -10.36
N ALA A 196 21.24 -4.39 -11.65
CA ALA A 196 20.81 -3.17 -12.34
C ALA A 196 19.54 -2.58 -11.71
N LEU A 197 18.50 -3.39 -11.55
CA LEU A 197 17.25 -2.98 -10.92
C LEU A 197 17.42 -2.68 -9.42
N GLY A 198 18.26 -3.45 -8.74
CA GLY A 198 18.55 -3.27 -7.32
C GLY A 198 19.23 -1.93 -7.03
N VAL A 199 20.25 -1.56 -7.81
CA VAL A 199 20.92 -0.26 -7.72
C VAL A 199 19.91 0.88 -7.90
N GLN A 200 19.02 0.79 -8.89
CA GLN A 200 18.00 1.81 -9.12
C GLN A 200 17.07 1.96 -7.93
N LEU A 201 16.52 0.84 -7.41
CA LEU A 201 15.61 0.88 -6.26
C LEU A 201 16.29 1.42 -5.00
N THR A 202 17.54 1.06 -4.75
CA THR A 202 18.30 1.57 -3.59
C THR A 202 18.53 3.08 -3.72
N LYS A 203 18.88 3.57 -4.92
CA LYS A 203 19.00 5.02 -5.19
C LYS A 203 17.67 5.75 -4.98
N ASP A 204 16.58 5.21 -5.50
CA ASP A 204 15.23 5.77 -5.36
C ASP A 204 14.82 5.88 -3.89
N ARG A 205 15.03 4.81 -3.10
CA ARG A 205 14.74 4.82 -1.65
C ARG A 205 15.61 5.83 -0.90
N ASN A 206 16.90 5.88 -1.21
CA ASN A 206 17.80 6.86 -0.60
C ASN A 206 17.35 8.30 -0.89
N ASN A 207 16.90 8.58 -2.12
CA ASN A 207 16.33 9.88 -2.49
C ASN A 207 15.07 10.18 -1.67
N VAL A 208 14.12 9.23 -1.57
CA VAL A 208 12.88 9.41 -0.78
C VAL A 208 13.19 9.67 0.70
N ILE A 209 14.12 8.92 1.30
CA ILE A 209 14.53 9.13 2.69
C ILE A 209 15.15 10.51 2.85
N GLY A 210 15.98 10.95 1.90
CA GLY A 210 16.55 12.29 1.89
C GLY A 210 15.49 13.40 1.86
N LEU A 211 14.42 13.21 1.06
CA LEU A 211 13.30 14.14 1.00
C LEU A 211 12.48 14.19 2.29
N LEU A 212 12.35 13.05 2.99
CA LEU A 212 11.57 12.93 4.22
C LEU A 212 12.33 13.43 5.46
N ARG A 213 13.66 13.42 5.45
CA ARG A 213 14.51 13.61 6.63
C ARG A 213 14.25 14.93 7.31
N GLU A 214 14.41 16.05 6.59
CA GLU A 214 14.21 17.39 7.16
C GLU A 214 12.78 17.61 7.65
N PRO A 215 11.73 17.38 6.85
CA PRO A 215 10.34 17.49 7.34
C PRO A 215 10.05 16.60 8.57
N PHE A 216 10.56 15.38 8.59
CA PHE A 216 10.41 14.47 9.73
C PHE A 216 11.04 15.05 11.02
N THR A 217 12.30 15.48 10.95
CA THR A 217 13.00 16.05 12.10
C THR A 217 12.27 17.29 12.64
N ARG A 218 11.90 18.21 11.75
CA ARG A 218 11.18 19.44 12.10
C ARG A 218 9.81 19.18 12.69
N ILE A 219 9.01 18.26 12.09
CA ILE A 219 7.68 17.91 12.59
C ILE A 219 7.80 17.22 13.92
N TYR A 220 8.75 16.27 14.08
CA TYR A 220 8.96 15.60 15.35
C TYR A 220 9.27 16.60 16.48
N ALA A 221 10.19 17.52 16.27
CA ALA A 221 10.52 18.57 17.25
C ALA A 221 9.30 19.44 17.61
N SER A 222 8.40 19.71 16.64
CA SER A 222 7.17 20.48 16.91
C SER A 222 6.15 19.71 17.74
N LEU A 223 6.17 18.36 17.71
CA LEU A 223 5.24 17.49 18.43
C LEU A 223 5.77 17.07 19.82
N ALA A 224 7.07 16.79 19.94
CA ALA A 224 7.69 16.26 21.14
C ALA A 224 8.37 17.35 21.98
N GLY A 225 8.77 18.47 21.37
CA GLY A 225 9.60 19.53 21.95
C GLY A 225 11.00 19.57 21.33
N GLU A 226 11.65 20.72 21.42
CA GLU A 226 12.94 21.01 20.76
C GLU A 226 14.14 20.29 21.39
N GLU A 227 13.99 19.69 22.57
CA GLU A 227 15.08 19.03 23.30
C GLU A 227 15.46 17.68 22.69
N GLU A 228 14.57 17.06 21.91
CA GLU A 228 14.76 15.75 21.29
C GLU A 228 15.01 15.85 19.79
N GLN A 229 16.02 15.14 19.32
CA GLN A 229 16.38 15.10 17.90
C GLN A 229 16.04 13.75 17.27
N ALA A 230 15.09 13.73 16.36
CA ALA A 230 14.75 12.54 15.56
C ALA A 230 15.41 12.61 14.18
N ASP A 231 15.92 11.47 13.70
CA ASP A 231 16.56 11.34 12.39
C ASP A 231 16.15 10.04 11.69
N LEU A 232 16.32 10.02 10.36
CA LEU A 232 16.10 8.87 9.48
C LEU A 232 17.43 8.43 8.86
N VAL A 233 17.75 7.14 9.00
CA VAL A 233 18.97 6.55 8.43
C VAL A 233 18.61 5.43 7.47
N HIS A 234 19.06 5.53 6.21
CA HIS A 234 18.94 4.45 5.24
C HIS A 234 20.02 3.40 5.50
N GLU A 235 19.61 2.15 5.63
CA GLU A 235 20.48 0.99 5.76
C GLU A 235 20.27 0.06 4.55
N PRO A 236 20.84 0.40 3.38
CA PRO A 236 20.70 -0.42 2.19
C PRO A 236 21.53 -1.68 2.28
N SER A 237 21.00 -2.79 1.80
CA SER A 237 21.75 -4.04 1.66
C SER A 237 22.77 -3.99 0.52
N PHE A 238 22.58 -3.05 -0.42
CA PHE A 238 23.57 -2.65 -1.41
C PHE A 238 24.23 -1.34 -0.93
N ASP A 239 25.02 -1.42 0.16
CA ASP A 239 25.73 -0.28 0.75
C ASP A 239 26.74 0.36 -0.23
N GLU A 240 27.22 -0.41 -1.22
CA GLU A 240 28.06 0.10 -2.30
C GLU A 240 27.41 1.27 -3.05
N VAL A 241 26.08 1.32 -3.10
CA VAL A 241 25.33 2.43 -3.74
C VAL A 241 25.58 3.78 -3.06
N LEU A 242 25.87 3.77 -1.77
CA LEU A 242 26.19 4.99 -1.01
C LEU A 242 27.68 5.36 -1.04
N LEU A 243 28.54 4.40 -1.43
CA LEU A 243 30.01 4.53 -1.33
C LEU A 243 30.68 4.80 -2.68
N PHE A 244 30.07 4.38 -3.79
CA PHE A 244 30.71 4.41 -5.11
C PHE A 244 29.80 5.06 -6.16
N ASP A 245 30.38 5.81 -7.09
CA ASP A 245 29.66 6.41 -8.22
C ASP A 245 29.11 5.33 -9.18
N GLU A 246 29.92 4.27 -9.42
CA GLU A 246 29.56 3.12 -10.24
C GLU A 246 29.47 1.82 -9.40
N PRO A 247 28.43 1.67 -8.58
CA PRO A 247 28.36 0.60 -7.59
C PRO A 247 28.18 -0.82 -8.20
N ALA A 248 27.69 -0.92 -9.45
CA ALA A 248 27.35 -2.21 -10.05
C ALA A 248 28.54 -3.19 -10.12
N ALA A 249 29.76 -2.70 -10.41
CA ALA A 249 30.96 -3.51 -10.45
C ALA A 249 31.35 -4.04 -9.05
N GLU A 250 31.23 -3.20 -8.02
CA GLU A 250 31.51 -3.60 -6.64
C GLU A 250 30.49 -4.61 -6.13
N ILE A 251 29.22 -4.38 -6.40
CA ILE A 251 28.13 -5.32 -6.06
C ILE A 251 28.36 -6.66 -6.78
N SER A 252 28.80 -6.65 -8.06
CA SER A 252 29.14 -7.89 -8.77
C SER A 252 30.25 -8.67 -8.09
N ARG A 253 31.33 -7.98 -7.63
CA ARG A 253 32.41 -8.61 -6.84
C ARG A 253 31.91 -9.12 -5.49
N HIS A 254 30.95 -8.41 -4.86
CA HIS A 254 30.31 -8.85 -3.64
C HIS A 254 29.55 -10.18 -3.88
N PHE A 255 28.75 -10.27 -4.95
CA PHE A 255 28.07 -11.52 -5.32
C PHE A 255 29.02 -12.67 -5.53
N GLN A 256 30.16 -12.46 -6.18
CA GLN A 256 31.18 -13.51 -6.35
C GLN A 256 31.70 -14.06 -5.01
N ARG A 257 31.89 -13.20 -4.02
CA ARG A 257 32.34 -13.62 -2.67
C ARG A 257 31.31 -14.40 -1.91
N ILE A 258 30.01 -14.01 -2.00
CA ILE A 258 28.93 -14.63 -1.23
C ILE A 258 28.27 -15.81 -1.97
N TYR A 259 28.60 -16.05 -3.24
CA TYR A 259 28.01 -17.07 -4.08
C TYR A 259 27.90 -18.44 -3.42
N PRO A 260 28.98 -19.00 -2.77
CA PRO A 260 28.86 -20.29 -2.10
C PRO A 260 27.79 -20.29 -1.00
N GLY A 261 27.64 -19.18 -0.27
CA GLY A 261 26.62 -19.02 0.77
C GLY A 261 25.21 -18.91 0.21
N GLU A 262 25.02 -18.26 -0.92
CA GLU A 262 23.73 -18.15 -1.61
C GLU A 262 23.27 -19.52 -2.13
N VAL A 263 24.18 -20.28 -2.76
CA VAL A 263 23.88 -21.63 -3.22
C VAL A 263 23.56 -22.55 -2.04
N ALA A 264 24.37 -22.52 -0.98
CA ALA A 264 24.13 -23.37 0.19
C ALA A 264 22.75 -23.11 0.85
N ARG A 265 22.25 -21.88 0.80
CA ARG A 265 20.95 -21.47 1.40
C ARG A 265 19.79 -21.44 0.39
N GLY A 266 20.06 -21.56 -0.90
CA GLY A 266 19.05 -21.50 -1.95
C GLY A 266 18.29 -20.18 -2.03
N GLN A 267 18.94 -19.03 -1.67
CA GLN A 267 18.24 -17.73 -1.58
C GLN A 267 19.18 -16.54 -1.81
N ASN A 268 18.58 -15.39 -2.21
CA ASN A 268 19.30 -14.13 -2.33
C ASN A 268 19.72 -13.62 -0.95
N LEU A 269 21.02 -13.43 -0.72
CA LEU A 269 21.54 -12.98 0.58
C LEU A 269 21.67 -11.46 0.70
N ILE A 270 21.80 -10.75 -0.40
CA ILE A 270 21.87 -9.28 -0.46
C ILE A 270 20.83 -8.75 -1.45
N GLY A 271 20.57 -7.45 -1.41
CA GLY A 271 19.69 -6.73 -2.34
C GLY A 271 18.58 -5.94 -1.64
N PRO A 272 17.86 -5.08 -2.38
CA PRO A 272 16.83 -4.16 -1.84
C PRO A 272 15.70 -4.81 -1.02
N GLN A 273 15.44 -6.10 -1.19
CA GLN A 273 14.50 -6.85 -0.36
C GLN A 273 14.98 -7.02 1.10
N ARG A 274 16.21 -6.62 1.40
CA ARG A 274 16.84 -6.66 2.74
C ARG A 274 17.19 -5.28 3.28
N ASP A 275 16.91 -4.20 2.54
CA ASP A 275 17.11 -2.84 3.02
C ASP A 275 16.32 -2.57 4.30
N ASP A 276 16.79 -1.64 5.09
CA ASP A 276 16.08 -1.11 6.24
C ASP A 276 16.11 0.42 6.30
N LEU A 277 15.20 0.97 7.11
CA LEU A 277 15.12 2.36 7.50
C LEU A 277 15.18 2.42 9.03
N THR A 278 16.28 2.92 9.57
CA THR A 278 16.42 3.10 11.02
C THR A 278 15.96 4.50 11.42
N LEU A 279 14.97 4.56 12.31
CA LEU A 279 14.57 5.78 12.99
C LEU A 279 15.46 5.94 14.24
N ARG A 280 16.05 7.12 14.39
CA ARG A 280 16.93 7.42 15.54
C ARG A 280 16.32 8.54 16.37
N LEU A 281 16.51 8.45 17.68
CA LEU A 281 16.17 9.47 18.66
C LEU A 281 17.43 9.78 19.47
N ASN A 282 17.87 11.03 19.48
CA ASN A 282 19.10 11.46 20.16
C ASN A 282 20.31 10.55 19.82
N ASP A 283 20.51 10.30 18.53
CA ASP A 283 21.54 9.41 17.96
C ASP A 283 21.44 7.92 18.34
N MET A 284 20.40 7.51 19.08
CA MET A 284 20.18 6.11 19.46
C MET A 284 19.07 5.49 18.58
N PRO A 285 19.14 4.18 18.24
CA PRO A 285 18.05 3.51 17.52
C PRO A 285 16.75 3.56 18.34
N ALA A 286 15.72 4.19 17.79
CA ALA A 286 14.45 4.39 18.49
C ALA A 286 13.74 3.08 18.83
N ARG A 287 13.97 2.02 18.06
CA ARG A 287 13.39 0.70 18.30
C ARG A 287 13.74 0.15 19.69
N GLU A 288 14.98 0.38 20.15
CA GLU A 288 15.50 -0.15 21.40
C GLU A 288 15.37 0.83 22.58
N PHE A 289 15.38 2.15 22.29
CA PHE A 289 15.56 3.16 23.34
C PHE A 289 14.36 4.10 23.50
N ALA A 290 13.49 4.25 22.49
CA ALA A 290 12.34 5.12 22.60
C ALA A 290 11.20 4.48 23.41
N SER A 291 10.53 5.31 24.21
CA SER A 291 9.27 4.93 24.89
C SER A 291 8.14 4.74 23.88
N ASN A 292 7.06 4.08 24.29
CA ASN A 292 5.88 3.91 23.45
C ASN A 292 5.31 5.25 22.94
N GLY A 293 5.33 6.28 23.79
CA GLY A 293 4.87 7.61 23.42
C GLY A 293 5.71 8.26 22.35
N GLU A 294 7.05 8.20 22.48
CA GLU A 294 8.00 8.70 21.48
C GLU A 294 7.89 7.93 20.16
N MET A 295 7.76 6.60 20.20
CA MET A 295 7.53 5.78 19.00
C MET A 295 6.27 6.21 18.23
N TRP A 296 5.17 6.51 18.96
CA TRP A 296 3.95 7.05 18.37
C TRP A 296 4.16 8.41 17.74
N THR A 297 4.82 9.32 18.46
CA THR A 297 5.13 10.65 17.95
C THR A 297 6.03 10.59 16.71
N MET A 298 7.02 9.69 16.69
CA MET A 298 7.88 9.47 15.52
C MET A 298 7.10 8.92 14.32
N ALA A 299 6.20 7.94 14.54
CA ALA A 299 5.38 7.39 13.47
C ALA A 299 4.44 8.46 12.89
N LEU A 300 3.81 9.27 13.75
CA LEU A 300 2.97 10.39 13.36
C LEU A 300 3.76 11.42 12.55
N ALA A 301 4.93 11.83 13.05
CA ALA A 301 5.82 12.78 12.37
C ALA A 301 6.25 12.29 10.99
N LEU A 302 6.58 10.99 10.86
CA LEU A 302 6.99 10.38 9.59
C LEU A 302 5.86 10.39 8.55
N LYS A 303 4.63 10.10 8.97
CA LYS A 303 3.46 10.16 8.09
C LYS A 303 3.08 11.59 7.70
N MET A 304 3.18 12.54 8.64
CA MET A 304 2.99 13.97 8.34
C MET A 304 4.08 14.49 7.40
N ALA A 305 5.34 14.06 7.57
CA ALA A 305 6.42 14.39 6.65
C ALA A 305 6.15 13.86 5.24
N LEU A 306 5.67 12.61 5.11
CA LEU A 306 5.26 12.06 3.82
C LEU A 306 4.16 12.90 3.18
N TYR A 307 3.13 13.26 3.96
CA TYR A 307 2.05 14.13 3.48
C TYR A 307 2.59 15.44 2.92
N GLU A 308 3.47 16.12 3.68
CA GLU A 308 4.04 17.41 3.30
C GLU A 308 4.88 17.31 2.02
N VAL A 309 5.75 16.28 1.94
CA VAL A 309 6.62 16.08 0.77
C VAL A 309 5.78 15.76 -0.48
N VAL A 310 4.74 14.90 -0.36
CA VAL A 310 3.85 14.58 -1.49
C VAL A 310 3.09 15.83 -1.92
N SER A 311 2.55 16.63 -0.99
CA SER A 311 1.87 17.89 -1.29
C SER A 311 2.75 18.84 -2.05
N ALA A 312 3.99 19.04 -1.59
CA ALA A 312 4.94 19.98 -2.17
C ALA A 312 5.42 19.55 -3.58
N GLN A 313 5.66 18.26 -3.79
CA GLN A 313 6.19 17.77 -5.06
C GLN A 313 5.13 17.61 -6.15
N ARG A 314 3.88 17.35 -5.76
CA ARG A 314 2.80 17.08 -6.73
C ARG A 314 1.84 18.24 -6.92
N ASP A 315 1.97 19.30 -6.13
CA ASP A 315 1.02 20.43 -6.08
C ASP A 315 -0.43 19.99 -5.85
N VAL A 316 -0.59 18.86 -5.12
CA VAL A 316 -1.87 18.24 -4.79
C VAL A 316 -1.84 17.75 -3.35
N LYS A 317 -2.80 18.16 -2.54
CA LYS A 317 -2.90 17.66 -1.17
C LYS A 317 -3.43 16.22 -1.16
N PRO A 318 -2.70 15.26 -0.56
CA PRO A 318 -3.17 13.89 -0.40
C PRO A 318 -4.46 13.82 0.43
N ILE A 319 -5.28 12.81 0.16
CA ILE A 319 -6.40 12.46 1.05
C ILE A 319 -5.82 11.90 2.35
N VAL A 320 -6.26 12.41 3.49
CA VAL A 320 -5.84 11.91 4.80
C VAL A 320 -6.82 10.84 5.27
N ILE A 321 -6.29 9.71 5.67
CA ILE A 321 -7.07 8.59 6.25
C ILE A 321 -6.65 8.43 7.71
N LEU A 322 -7.62 8.53 8.64
CA LEU A 322 -7.43 8.30 10.07
C LEU A 322 -8.26 7.07 10.47
N ASP A 323 -7.63 5.88 10.39
CA ASP A 323 -8.34 4.62 10.63
C ASP A 323 -8.15 4.17 12.09
N ASP A 324 -9.21 4.33 12.89
CA ASP A 324 -9.31 3.91 14.30
C ASP A 324 -8.18 4.42 15.22
N VAL A 325 -7.55 5.55 14.85
CA VAL A 325 -6.37 6.09 15.56
C VAL A 325 -6.72 6.67 16.94
N PHE A 326 -7.94 7.20 17.10
CA PHE A 326 -8.30 7.96 18.31
C PHE A 326 -8.40 7.11 19.57
N ALA A 327 -8.71 5.82 19.43
CA ALA A 327 -8.83 4.90 20.56
C ALA A 327 -7.51 4.66 21.33
N GLN A 328 -6.36 4.91 20.68
CA GLN A 328 -5.03 4.63 21.23
C GLN A 328 -4.22 5.89 21.57
N LEU A 329 -4.74 7.08 21.23
CA LEU A 329 -4.05 8.34 21.46
C LEU A 329 -4.52 9.02 22.75
N ASP A 330 -3.57 9.56 23.50
CA ASP A 330 -3.85 10.51 24.56
C ASP A 330 -4.46 11.81 23.99
N GLU A 331 -4.97 12.66 24.88
CA GLU A 331 -5.67 13.88 24.50
C GLU A 331 -4.77 14.86 23.73
N SER A 332 -3.50 14.97 24.07
CA SER A 332 -2.53 15.84 23.41
C SER A 332 -2.31 15.43 21.96
N ARG A 333 -1.99 14.15 21.73
CA ARG A 333 -1.76 13.60 20.37
C ARG A 333 -3.04 13.59 19.55
N ARG A 334 -4.20 13.33 20.18
CA ARG A 334 -5.50 13.45 19.53
C ARG A 334 -5.72 14.89 19.03
N GLY A 335 -5.40 15.90 19.86
CA GLY A 335 -5.46 17.31 19.46
C GLY A 335 -4.56 17.61 18.25
N GLN A 336 -3.30 17.18 18.30
CA GLN A 336 -2.33 17.42 17.24
C GLN A 336 -2.76 16.83 15.88
N ILE A 337 -3.25 15.58 15.87
CA ILE A 337 -3.71 14.95 14.63
C ILE A 337 -4.99 15.58 14.08
N LEU A 338 -5.89 16.04 14.97
CA LEU A 338 -7.11 16.75 14.57
C LEU A 338 -6.80 18.15 14.02
N ASP A 339 -5.85 18.86 14.60
CA ASP A 339 -5.42 20.17 14.10
C ASP A 339 -4.71 20.05 12.74
N PHE A 340 -3.98 18.95 12.53
CA PHE A 340 -3.45 18.61 11.21
C PHE A 340 -4.61 18.31 10.24
N ALA A 341 -5.54 17.44 10.61
CA ALA A 341 -6.66 17.02 9.75
C ALA A 341 -7.56 18.18 9.31
N ARG A 342 -7.87 19.12 10.19
CA ARG A 342 -8.73 20.29 9.89
C ARG A 342 -8.20 21.20 8.79
N ARG A 343 -6.92 21.12 8.46
CA ARG A 343 -6.25 21.93 7.42
C ARG A 343 -6.21 21.25 6.06
N GLN A 344 -6.76 20.04 5.97
CA GLN A 344 -6.68 19.22 4.75
C GLN A 344 -7.94 19.35 3.90
N ASP A 345 -7.82 19.12 2.59
CA ASP A 345 -8.93 19.24 1.64
C ASP A 345 -9.94 18.11 1.82
N GLN A 346 -9.48 16.89 2.17
CA GLN A 346 -10.35 15.76 2.51
C GLN A 346 -9.69 14.86 3.55
N VAL A 347 -10.49 14.47 4.55
CA VAL A 347 -10.10 13.54 5.60
C VAL A 347 -11.17 12.48 5.76
N LEU A 348 -10.78 11.21 5.76
CA LEU A 348 -11.64 10.07 6.03
C LEU A 348 -11.28 9.52 7.41
N ILE A 349 -12.23 9.57 8.34
CA ILE A 349 -12.04 9.13 9.73
C ILE A 349 -12.94 7.92 9.99
N THR A 350 -12.41 6.85 10.55
CA THR A 350 -13.24 5.76 11.08
C THR A 350 -13.33 5.84 12.59
N VAL A 351 -14.54 5.68 13.13
CA VAL A 351 -14.80 5.66 14.58
C VAL A 351 -15.73 4.51 14.95
N ALA A 352 -15.52 3.94 16.12
CA ALA A 352 -16.37 2.86 16.63
C ALA A 352 -17.63 3.40 17.31
N ALA A 353 -17.51 4.48 18.08
CA ALA A 353 -18.60 5.07 18.86
C ALA A 353 -18.82 6.55 18.50
N ALA A 354 -20.05 7.01 18.72
CA ALA A 354 -20.39 8.43 18.52
C ALA A 354 -19.61 9.38 19.44
N SER A 355 -19.18 8.88 20.61
CA SER A 355 -18.32 9.62 21.55
C SER A 355 -16.93 9.94 20.99
N ASP A 356 -16.46 9.19 20.02
CA ASP A 356 -15.14 9.33 19.41
C ASP A 356 -15.14 10.33 18.24
N ILE A 357 -16.34 10.84 17.88
CA ILE A 357 -16.49 11.83 16.81
C ILE A 357 -15.86 13.15 17.24
N PRO A 358 -14.88 13.69 16.48
CA PRO A 358 -14.30 14.98 16.77
C PRO A 358 -15.34 16.09 16.70
N GLN A 359 -15.25 17.06 17.60
CA GLN A 359 -16.13 18.26 17.55
C GLN A 359 -15.82 19.09 16.30
N GLY A 360 -16.87 19.54 15.60
CA GLY A 360 -16.75 20.39 14.42
C GLY A 360 -17.71 19.99 13.30
N LYS A 361 -17.61 20.71 12.17
CA LYS A 361 -18.39 20.37 10.97
C LYS A 361 -17.77 19.14 10.31
N ALA A 362 -18.54 18.06 10.17
CA ALA A 362 -18.14 16.83 9.51
C ALA A 362 -19.35 16.18 8.84
N HIS A 363 -19.11 15.50 7.71
CA HIS A 363 -20.07 14.61 7.08
C HIS A 363 -20.00 13.25 7.77
N VAL A 364 -21.08 12.84 8.43
CA VAL A 364 -21.12 11.55 9.16
C VAL A 364 -21.87 10.53 8.33
N ILE A 365 -21.20 9.40 8.08
CA ILE A 365 -21.72 8.28 7.32
C ILE A 365 -21.96 7.11 8.28
N ASP A 366 -23.22 6.68 8.43
CA ASP A 366 -23.58 5.50 9.21
C ASP A 366 -23.32 4.24 8.38
N VAL A 367 -22.26 3.51 8.75
CA VAL A 367 -21.84 2.29 8.05
C VAL A 367 -22.81 1.13 8.28
N ALA A 368 -23.58 1.13 9.37
CA ALA A 368 -24.61 0.11 9.59
C ALA A 368 -25.78 0.32 8.62
N ALA A 369 -26.24 1.54 8.44
CA ALA A 369 -27.27 1.89 7.45
C ALA A 369 -26.80 1.60 6.02
N LEU A 370 -25.54 1.95 5.70
CA LEU A 370 -24.93 1.64 4.40
C LEU A 370 -24.91 0.14 4.11
N ARG A 371 -24.60 -0.68 5.13
CA ARG A 371 -24.58 -2.15 4.98
C ARG A 371 -25.96 -2.75 4.79
N ALA A 372 -26.99 -2.20 5.46
CA ALA A 372 -28.38 -2.62 5.27
C ALA A 372 -28.85 -2.32 3.84
N GLN A 373 -28.58 -1.14 3.31
CA GLN A 373 -28.89 -0.77 1.92
C GLN A 373 -28.20 -1.69 0.90
N SER A 374 -26.92 -2.03 1.13
CA SER A 374 -26.18 -2.97 0.28
C SER A 374 -26.89 -4.34 0.22
N GLN A 375 -27.30 -4.88 1.36
CA GLN A 375 -27.97 -6.17 1.44
C GLN A 375 -29.38 -6.19 0.79
N GLU A 376 -30.11 -5.07 0.88
CA GLU A 376 -31.41 -4.93 0.20
C GLU A 376 -31.23 -4.93 -1.33
N THR A 377 -30.25 -4.20 -1.84
CA THR A 377 -29.94 -4.14 -3.27
C THR A 377 -29.54 -5.52 -3.82
N ASP A 378 -28.73 -6.28 -3.08
CA ASP A 378 -28.32 -7.65 -3.44
C ASP A 378 -29.50 -8.61 -3.43
N GLY A 379 -30.43 -8.46 -2.48
CA GLY A 379 -31.68 -9.21 -2.41
C GLY A 379 -32.59 -8.97 -3.62
N ASP A 380 -32.72 -7.72 -4.04
CA ASP A 380 -33.52 -7.34 -5.21
C ASP A 380 -32.91 -7.86 -6.52
N ILE A 381 -31.57 -7.76 -6.68
CA ILE A 381 -30.88 -8.31 -7.84
C ILE A 381 -31.02 -9.83 -7.90
N ALA A 382 -30.85 -10.52 -6.78
CA ALA A 382 -31.02 -11.98 -6.71
C ALA A 382 -32.48 -12.41 -7.02
N ALA A 383 -33.47 -11.68 -6.51
CA ALA A 383 -34.88 -11.92 -6.79
C ALA A 383 -35.20 -11.71 -8.28
N MET A 384 -34.67 -10.63 -8.87
CA MET A 384 -34.84 -10.34 -10.29
C MET A 384 -34.15 -11.41 -11.19
N ALA A 385 -32.95 -11.85 -10.83
CA ALA A 385 -32.26 -12.94 -11.52
C ALA A 385 -33.03 -14.27 -11.44
N ALA A 386 -33.60 -14.59 -10.28
CA ALA A 386 -34.45 -15.77 -10.11
C ALA A 386 -35.74 -15.71 -10.96
N MET A 387 -36.40 -14.55 -11.03
CA MET A 387 -37.56 -14.33 -11.91
C MET A 387 -37.21 -14.49 -13.40
N LEU A 388 -36.06 -13.96 -13.83
CA LEU A 388 -35.59 -14.10 -15.22
C LEU A 388 -35.24 -15.57 -15.56
N ALA A 389 -34.68 -16.33 -14.62
CA ALA A 389 -34.39 -17.75 -14.77
C ALA A 389 -35.68 -18.59 -14.84
N ALA A 390 -36.66 -18.30 -13.98
CA ALA A 390 -37.96 -18.94 -14.00
C ALA A 390 -38.76 -18.67 -15.30
N GLY A 391 -38.68 -17.41 -15.81
CA GLY A 391 -39.32 -17.03 -17.08
C GLY A 391 -38.71 -17.73 -18.30
N ARG A 392 -37.40 -18.01 -18.31
CA ARG A 392 -36.75 -18.81 -19.35
C ARG A 392 -37.08 -20.28 -19.29
N GLY A 393 -37.27 -20.84 -18.09
CA GLY A 393 -37.70 -22.22 -17.89
C GLY A 393 -39.14 -22.49 -18.36
N ALA A 394 -40.04 -21.50 -18.22
CA ALA A 394 -41.41 -21.58 -18.70
C ALA A 394 -41.54 -21.51 -20.23
N GLN A 395 -40.66 -20.78 -20.90
CA GLN A 395 -40.62 -20.70 -22.37
C GLN A 395 -40.01 -21.95 -23.03
N SER A 396 -39.10 -22.66 -22.36
CA SER A 396 -38.53 -23.91 -22.90
C SER A 396 -39.53 -25.12 -22.75
N GLN A 397 -40.41 -25.13 -21.76
CA GLN A 397 -41.41 -26.16 -21.62
C GLN A 397 -42.63 -25.98 -22.55
N GLY A 398 -42.89 -24.76 -23.05
CA GLY A 398 -43.95 -24.48 -24.02
C GLY A 398 -43.62 -24.92 -25.46
N ILE A 399 -42.34 -25.13 -25.79
CA ILE A 399 -41.90 -25.54 -27.14
C ILE A 399 -41.88 -27.07 -27.30
N GLU A 400 -41.81 -27.86 -26.21
CA GLU A 400 -41.88 -29.32 -26.25
C GLU A 400 -43.31 -29.90 -26.24
N ALA A 401 -44.33 -29.06 -26.03
CA ALA A 401 -45.72 -29.48 -26.01
C ALA A 401 -46.46 -29.29 -27.35
N GLU A 402 -45.82 -28.72 -28.38
CA GLU A 402 -46.38 -28.49 -29.69
C GLU A 402 -45.63 -29.21 -30.86
N SER A 403 -44.89 -30.30 -30.53
CA SER A 403 -44.24 -31.09 -31.60
C SER A 403 -44.66 -32.55 -31.57
#